data_9f01af249c0b89e660fe2d2c79ae89a9
#
_entry.id   9f01af249c0b89e660fe2d2c79ae89a9
#
_cell.length_a   1.000
_cell.length_b   1.000
_cell.length_c   1.000
_cell.angle_alpha   90.00
_cell.angle_beta   90.00
_cell.angle_gamma   90.00
#
_symmetry.space_group_name_H-M   'P 1'
#
loop_
_entity.id
_entity.type
_entity.pdbx_description
1 polymer ?
#
loop_
_entity_poly.entity_id
_entity_poly.type
_entity_poly.pdbx_seq_one_letter_code
_entity_poly.pdbx_strand_id
1 'polypeptide(L)'
;MHINKYNVIVSLGLYRSASTWMFNVIKSLVSIDYSIVSVFADNILELNELLQNNDEVLLIKTHIPDPSLQSFIKYSNAKVLITIRDPLDCVASFMRQFHLSFEDALNRVNRSCLSILELKSIVDHAIFIYESPESRNASMVLEIADFLKVTASDTQCEKIAQELKSENVRNFIDKLTDEKYFSDSSPADQYHAETHWHPRHVGEGASGLYCEVLSERQAQLVRYTCKKFRNHFGYNIHDKISLVRSKSTILFSDIDLAYCCHGFFFPEDWGIWTVEDSALLILPLQKISSTIRLKMQCVLSPAMRSSSGTSLSIMLNECRIFDLDDSESNAEPLYISAFANLEPTDRILMKIDFRNLRANNEIDNSPDTRKLGIGLVKLQIEYQ
;
A
#
# COMPACT_ATOMS: atom_id res chain seq x y z
N MET A 1 4.27 8.75 36.62
CA MET A 1 4.61 8.35 35.25
C MET A 1 6.08 8.70 35.01
N HIS A 2 7.00 7.72 34.85
CA HIS A 2 8.36 8.05 34.42
C HIS A 2 8.33 8.20 32.90
N ILE A 3 8.16 9.43 32.47
CA ILE A 3 8.20 9.77 31.05
C ILE A 3 9.68 9.94 30.69
N ASN A 4 10.16 9.17 29.72
CA ASN A 4 11.53 9.27 29.23
C ASN A 4 11.85 10.68 28.75
N LYS A 5 13.13 11.00 28.68
CA LYS A 5 13.71 12.32 28.41
C LYS A 5 13.13 13.11 27.22
N TYR A 6 12.37 12.43 26.33
CA TYR A 6 11.62 13.05 25.25
C TYR A 6 10.22 12.41 25.22
N ASN A 7 9.20 13.20 25.58
CA ASN A 7 7.80 12.78 25.50
C ASN A 7 7.33 12.88 24.06
N VAL A 8 7.66 11.87 23.24
CA VAL A 8 7.30 11.87 21.83
C VAL A 8 6.09 10.99 21.60
N ILE A 9 5.07 11.56 20.97
CA ILE A 9 3.89 10.85 20.48
C ILE A 9 3.83 11.04 18.96
N VAL A 10 3.54 9.97 18.24
CA VAL A 10 3.45 9.99 16.78
C VAL A 10 2.07 9.57 16.33
N SER A 11 1.42 10.43 15.55
CA SER A 11 0.22 10.11 14.77
C SER A 11 0.64 9.72 13.37
N LEU A 12 0.86 8.43 13.14
CA LEU A 12 1.16 7.85 11.82
C LEU A 12 -0.14 7.39 11.17
N GLY A 13 -0.48 7.95 10.04
CA GLY A 13 -1.73 7.56 9.37
C GLY A 13 -1.54 7.18 7.92
N LEU A 14 -2.21 6.10 7.49
CA LEU A 14 -2.41 5.92 6.07
C LEU A 14 -3.13 7.17 5.54
N TYR A 15 -2.73 7.64 4.39
CA TYR A 15 -3.45 8.75 3.79
C TYR A 15 -4.95 8.46 3.69
N ARG A 16 -5.79 9.41 4.06
CA ARG A 16 -7.26 9.32 4.01
C ARG A 16 -7.89 8.31 4.99
N SER A 17 -7.17 7.93 6.04
CA SER A 17 -7.62 7.02 7.12
C SER A 17 -8.10 7.74 8.39
N ALA A 18 -8.50 9.01 8.32
CA ALA A 18 -8.82 9.88 9.45
C ALA A 18 -7.61 10.24 10.35
N SER A 19 -6.38 10.26 9.79
CA SER A 19 -5.16 10.62 10.53
C SER A 19 -5.21 12.00 11.17
N THR A 20 -5.88 12.98 10.54
CA THR A 20 -6.04 14.33 11.11
C THR A 20 -7.03 14.33 12.29
N TRP A 21 -8.06 13.50 12.25
CA TRP A 21 -8.93 13.29 13.40
C TRP A 21 -8.13 12.73 14.59
N MET A 22 -7.37 11.65 14.35
CA MET A 22 -6.49 11.03 15.36
C MET A 22 -5.52 12.05 15.97
N PHE A 23 -4.85 12.83 15.13
CA PHE A 23 -3.93 13.88 15.57
C PHE A 23 -4.61 14.86 16.53
N ASN A 24 -5.82 15.33 16.22
CA ASN A 24 -6.55 16.26 17.07
C ASN A 24 -7.08 15.62 18.35
N VAL A 25 -7.46 14.33 18.32
CA VAL A 25 -7.81 13.58 19.54
C VAL A 25 -6.61 13.51 20.47
N ILE A 26 -5.44 13.10 19.97
CA ILE A 26 -4.20 13.04 20.76
C ILE A 26 -3.90 14.40 21.38
N LYS A 27 -3.95 15.47 20.55
CA LYS A 27 -3.71 16.84 20.99
C LYS A 27 -4.66 17.22 22.11
N SER A 28 -5.97 17.00 21.97
CA SER A 28 -6.98 17.31 22.98
C SER A 28 -6.77 16.51 24.27
N LEU A 29 -6.49 15.22 24.18
CA LEU A 29 -6.26 14.37 25.38
C LEU A 29 -5.00 14.78 26.13
N VAL A 30 -3.87 14.94 25.43
CA VAL A 30 -2.59 15.29 26.06
C VAL A 30 -2.64 16.68 26.69
N SER A 31 -3.36 17.63 26.07
CA SER A 31 -3.50 18.99 26.60
C SER A 31 -4.31 19.08 27.90
N ILE A 32 -4.92 17.99 28.39
CA ILE A 32 -5.57 17.97 29.71
C ILE A 32 -4.54 18.18 30.82
N ASP A 33 -3.39 17.52 30.72
CA ASP A 33 -2.40 17.47 31.79
C ASP A 33 -1.02 18.05 31.40
N TYR A 34 -0.73 18.23 30.11
CA TYR A 34 0.60 18.58 29.60
C TYR A 34 0.56 19.71 28.57
N SER A 35 1.65 20.49 28.53
CA SER A 35 1.94 21.36 27.40
C SER A 35 2.39 20.52 26.21
N ILE A 36 1.91 20.87 25.01
CA ILE A 36 2.14 20.11 23.79
C ILE A 36 2.58 21.03 22.65
N VAL A 37 3.64 20.62 21.98
CA VAL A 37 4.04 21.19 20.70
C VAL A 37 3.74 20.16 19.61
N SER A 38 3.16 20.60 18.50
CA SER A 38 2.74 19.70 17.44
C SER A 38 3.26 20.13 16.07
N VAL A 39 3.64 19.15 15.25
CA VAL A 39 4.23 19.40 13.94
C VAL A 39 3.81 18.32 12.94
N PHE A 40 3.71 18.67 11.66
CA PHE A 40 3.77 17.70 10.56
C PHE A 40 5.23 17.57 10.12
N ALA A 41 5.75 16.34 10.12
CA ALA A 41 7.11 16.08 9.69
C ALA A 41 7.23 14.69 9.04
N ASP A 42 7.91 14.62 7.90
CA ASP A 42 8.32 13.37 7.26
C ASP A 42 9.84 13.14 7.36
N ASN A 43 10.62 14.12 7.84
CA ASN A 43 12.06 13.98 8.12
C ASN A 43 12.47 14.66 9.44
N ILE A 44 13.60 14.27 9.99
CA ILE A 44 14.08 14.76 11.30
C ILE A 44 14.47 16.24 11.27
N LEU A 45 14.89 16.78 10.14
CA LEU A 45 15.34 18.17 10.04
C LEU A 45 14.20 19.16 10.30
N GLU A 46 12.96 18.74 10.04
CA GLU A 46 11.74 19.52 10.33
C GLU A 46 11.47 19.65 11.84
N LEU A 47 12.18 18.89 12.67
CA LEU A 47 12.06 18.92 14.14
C LEU A 47 13.14 19.76 14.84
N ASN A 48 14.19 20.24 14.14
CA ASN A 48 15.41 20.78 14.74
C ASN A 48 15.17 21.88 15.77
N GLU A 49 14.23 22.81 15.51
CA GLU A 49 13.91 23.90 16.42
C GLU A 49 13.10 23.43 17.64
N LEU A 50 12.26 22.38 17.45
CA LEU A 50 11.35 21.87 18.46
C LEU A 50 12.04 20.96 19.48
N LEU A 51 13.11 20.28 19.08
CA LEU A 51 13.88 19.37 19.93
C LEU A 51 14.70 20.09 21.03
N GLN A 52 14.76 21.41 21.00
CA GLN A 52 15.43 22.22 22.01
C GLN A 52 14.57 22.45 23.27
N ASN A 53 13.24 22.26 23.18
CA ASN A 53 12.32 22.43 24.30
C ASN A 53 12.06 21.07 24.98
N ASN A 54 12.59 20.90 26.20
CA ASN A 54 12.56 19.61 26.91
C ASN A 54 11.32 19.39 27.81
N ASP A 55 10.47 20.40 28.03
CA ASP A 55 9.38 20.36 28.99
C ASP A 55 7.98 20.09 28.38
N GLU A 56 7.91 20.02 27.07
CA GLU A 56 6.66 19.83 26.32
C GLU A 56 6.58 18.43 25.69
N VAL A 57 5.36 17.95 25.51
CA VAL A 57 5.13 16.74 24.73
C VAL A 57 5.22 17.08 23.25
N LEU A 58 6.08 16.40 22.51
CA LEU A 58 6.21 16.54 21.06
C LEU A 58 5.23 15.59 20.35
N LEU A 59 4.23 16.14 19.69
CA LEU A 59 3.29 15.40 18.84
C LEU A 59 3.69 15.55 17.37
N ILE A 60 4.12 14.46 16.77
CA ILE A 60 4.49 14.41 15.35
C ILE A 60 3.34 13.78 14.55
N LYS A 61 2.85 14.47 13.52
CA LYS A 61 2.00 13.89 12.50
C LYS A 61 2.84 13.55 11.28
N THR A 62 2.71 12.33 10.76
CA THR A 62 3.45 11.89 9.58
C THR A 62 2.65 10.87 8.75
N HIS A 63 3.01 10.73 7.48
CA HIS A 63 2.46 9.71 6.59
C HIS A 63 3.53 8.81 5.99
N ILE A 64 4.70 9.36 5.73
CA ILE A 64 5.82 8.68 5.07
C ILE A 64 7.12 9.13 5.74
N PRO A 65 7.33 8.78 7.04
CA PRO A 65 8.56 9.15 7.72
C PRO A 65 9.76 8.54 6.99
N ASP A 66 10.76 9.36 6.71
CA ASP A 66 12.02 8.92 6.14
C ASP A 66 12.84 8.09 7.15
N PRO A 67 13.93 7.42 6.74
CA PRO A 67 14.75 6.60 7.64
C PRO A 67 15.33 7.37 8.84
N SER A 68 15.57 8.68 8.71
CA SER A 68 16.09 9.51 9.80
C SER A 68 15.03 9.73 10.87
N LEU A 69 13.81 10.06 10.46
CA LEU A 69 12.68 10.23 11.38
C LEU A 69 12.25 8.88 11.98
N GLN A 70 12.24 7.79 11.21
CA GLN A 70 11.96 6.44 11.73
C GLN A 70 12.95 6.05 12.84
N SER A 71 14.24 6.34 12.63
CA SER A 71 15.27 6.11 13.63
C SER A 71 15.03 6.94 14.89
N PHE A 72 14.72 8.23 14.73
CA PHE A 72 14.38 9.10 15.86
C PHE A 72 13.16 8.57 16.65
N ILE A 73 12.07 8.20 15.97
CA ILE A 73 10.85 7.64 16.58
C ILE A 73 11.18 6.38 17.39
N LYS A 74 11.99 5.49 16.83
CA LYS A 74 12.43 4.27 17.50
C LYS A 74 13.26 4.56 18.76
N TYR A 75 14.29 5.40 18.62
CA TYR A 75 15.24 5.66 19.72
C TYR A 75 14.69 6.61 20.80
N SER A 76 13.70 7.44 20.48
CA SER A 76 12.96 8.22 21.48
C SER A 76 11.97 7.37 22.29
N ASN A 77 11.78 6.10 21.94
CA ASN A 77 10.77 5.23 22.53
C ASN A 77 9.36 5.85 22.46
N ALA A 78 9.05 6.44 21.31
CA ALA A 78 7.82 7.15 21.06
C ALA A 78 6.58 6.21 21.14
N LYS A 79 5.47 6.75 21.60
CA LYS A 79 4.17 6.09 21.47
C LYS A 79 3.59 6.39 20.09
N VAL A 80 3.34 5.35 19.31
CA VAL A 80 2.87 5.51 17.92
C VAL A 80 1.42 5.06 17.79
N LEU A 81 0.56 5.97 17.34
CA LEU A 81 -0.85 5.66 17.02
C LEU A 81 -0.99 5.62 15.51
N ILE A 82 -1.42 4.48 15.01
CA ILE A 82 -1.51 4.21 13.58
C ILE A 82 -2.97 4.16 13.16
N THR A 83 -3.35 4.98 12.18
CA THR A 83 -4.67 4.87 11.56
C THR A 83 -4.56 4.21 10.19
N ILE A 84 -5.41 3.21 9.96
CA ILE A 84 -5.47 2.46 8.70
C ILE A 84 -6.87 2.47 8.09
N ARG A 85 -6.93 2.28 6.78
CA ARG A 85 -8.15 2.17 5.97
C ARG A 85 -7.86 1.30 4.74
N ASP A 86 -8.90 0.74 4.09
CA ASP A 86 -8.69 0.03 2.83
C ASP A 86 -8.02 0.97 1.80
N PRO A 87 -6.84 0.58 1.26
CA PRO A 87 -6.15 1.35 0.24
C PRO A 87 -7.01 1.69 -0.98
N LEU A 88 -8.00 0.85 -1.33
CA LEU A 88 -8.95 1.14 -2.41
C LEU A 88 -9.73 2.43 -2.14
N ASP A 89 -10.28 2.57 -0.94
CA ASP A 89 -11.01 3.77 -0.55
C ASP A 89 -10.08 4.98 -0.35
N CYS A 90 -8.82 4.76 0.04
CA CYS A 90 -7.83 5.82 0.17
C CYS A 90 -7.49 6.44 -1.19
N VAL A 91 -7.22 5.60 -2.20
CA VAL A 91 -6.94 6.04 -3.58
C VAL A 91 -8.15 6.76 -4.16
N ALA A 92 -9.34 6.16 -4.07
CA ALA A 92 -10.59 6.78 -4.54
C ALA A 92 -10.85 8.14 -3.87
N SER A 93 -10.58 8.24 -2.57
CA SER A 93 -10.73 9.49 -1.82
C SER A 93 -9.74 10.57 -2.29
N PHE A 94 -8.51 10.24 -2.64
CA PHE A 94 -7.57 11.19 -3.19
C PHE A 94 -8.01 11.71 -4.55
N MET A 95 -8.40 10.81 -5.46
CA MET A 95 -8.88 11.21 -6.78
C MET A 95 -10.09 12.14 -6.68
N ARG A 96 -11.05 11.82 -5.80
CA ARG A 96 -12.29 12.57 -5.66
C ARG A 96 -12.14 13.91 -4.93
N GLN A 97 -11.37 13.94 -3.83
CA GLN A 97 -11.28 15.12 -2.95
C GLN A 97 -10.15 16.07 -3.35
N PHE A 98 -9.03 15.53 -3.84
CA PHE A 98 -7.84 16.30 -4.17
C PHE A 98 -7.61 16.41 -5.68
N HIS A 99 -8.45 15.76 -6.49
CA HIS A 99 -8.34 15.74 -7.95
C HIS A 99 -6.97 15.24 -8.45
N LEU A 100 -6.34 14.33 -7.69
CA LEU A 100 -5.10 13.69 -8.11
C LEU A 100 -5.35 12.73 -9.26
N SER A 101 -4.33 12.52 -10.10
CA SER A 101 -4.32 11.40 -11.04
C SER A 101 -4.39 10.07 -10.29
N PHE A 102 -4.83 9.02 -10.96
CA PHE A 102 -4.84 7.68 -10.36
C PHE A 102 -3.44 7.24 -9.94
N GLU A 103 -2.45 7.49 -10.79
CA GLU A 103 -1.05 7.13 -10.59
C GLU A 103 -0.47 7.83 -9.35
N ASP A 104 -0.70 9.14 -9.21
CA ASP A 104 -0.22 9.91 -8.04
C ASP A 104 -0.91 9.45 -6.75
N ALA A 105 -2.22 9.22 -6.80
CA ALA A 105 -2.98 8.73 -5.68
C ALA A 105 -2.48 7.34 -5.22
N LEU A 106 -2.30 6.41 -6.17
CA LEU A 106 -1.79 5.07 -5.90
C LEU A 106 -0.37 5.11 -5.31
N ASN A 107 0.53 5.91 -5.90
CA ASN A 107 1.91 6.04 -5.43
C ASN A 107 1.96 6.57 -3.99
N ARG A 108 1.20 7.63 -3.66
CA ARG A 108 1.15 8.19 -2.31
C ARG A 108 0.62 7.17 -1.30
N VAL A 109 -0.48 6.49 -1.62
CA VAL A 109 -1.08 5.48 -0.74
C VAL A 109 -0.14 4.30 -0.54
N ASN A 110 0.47 3.78 -1.60
CA ASN A 110 1.39 2.64 -1.50
C ASN A 110 2.63 2.96 -0.65
N ARG A 111 3.24 4.13 -0.83
CA ARG A 111 4.39 4.56 0.00
C ARG A 111 4.01 4.64 1.47
N SER A 112 2.83 5.18 1.79
CA SER A 112 2.34 5.23 3.17
C SER A 112 2.03 3.83 3.73
N CYS A 113 1.49 2.91 2.92
CA CYS A 113 1.30 1.50 3.29
C CYS A 113 2.62 0.83 3.69
N LEU A 114 3.68 1.04 2.89
CA LEU A 114 5.00 0.48 3.16
C LEU A 114 5.63 1.07 4.43
N SER A 115 5.58 2.39 4.60
CA SER A 115 6.06 3.07 5.81
C SER A 115 5.38 2.57 7.09
N ILE A 116 4.06 2.32 7.04
CA ILE A 116 3.33 1.76 8.19
C ILE A 116 3.82 0.35 8.50
N LEU A 117 3.98 -0.51 7.49
CA LEU A 117 4.46 -1.88 7.68
C LEU A 117 5.88 -1.92 8.25
N GLU A 118 6.75 -1.02 7.82
CA GLU A 118 8.12 -0.88 8.31
C GLU A 118 8.14 -0.40 9.76
N LEU A 119 7.52 0.74 10.05
CA LEU A 119 7.62 1.37 11.36
C LEU A 119 6.93 0.54 12.45
N LYS A 120 5.74 -0.01 12.18
CA LYS A 120 5.04 -0.87 13.16
C LYS A 120 5.84 -2.07 13.64
N SER A 121 6.80 -2.54 12.84
CA SER A 121 7.63 -3.70 13.20
C SER A 121 8.71 -3.38 14.25
N ILE A 122 8.96 -2.10 14.52
CA ILE A 122 10.11 -1.64 15.30
C ILE A 122 9.75 -0.70 16.46
N VAL A 123 8.47 -0.37 16.65
CA VAL A 123 7.99 0.57 17.69
C VAL A 123 6.80 0.02 18.48
N ASP A 124 6.60 0.53 19.72
CA ASP A 124 5.36 0.33 20.48
C ASP A 124 4.22 1.11 19.83
N HIS A 125 3.13 0.45 19.46
CA HIS A 125 2.07 1.07 18.69
C HIS A 125 0.68 0.53 19.02
N ALA A 126 -0.35 1.37 18.75
CA ALA A 126 -1.74 0.98 18.68
C ALA A 126 -2.29 1.24 17.27
N ILE A 127 -3.18 0.36 16.79
CA ILE A 127 -3.75 0.43 15.44
C ILE A 127 -5.25 0.72 15.54
N PHE A 128 -5.70 1.73 14.80
CA PHE A 128 -7.08 2.17 14.74
C PHE A 128 -7.60 2.04 13.30
N ILE A 129 -8.66 1.25 13.14
CA ILE A 129 -9.23 0.91 11.84
C ILE A 129 -10.37 1.87 11.52
N TYR A 130 -10.28 2.52 10.36
CA TYR A 130 -11.28 3.49 9.90
C TYR A 130 -12.69 2.90 9.78
N GLU A 131 -12.80 1.66 9.34
CA GLU A 131 -14.03 0.92 9.11
C GLU A 131 -14.65 0.33 10.38
N SER A 132 -13.96 0.42 11.53
CA SER A 132 -14.52 -0.07 12.80
C SER A 132 -15.84 0.66 13.13
N PRO A 133 -16.87 -0.05 13.64
CA PRO A 133 -18.10 0.57 14.13
C PRO A 133 -17.86 1.64 15.20
N GLU A 134 -16.82 1.47 16.00
CA GLU A 134 -16.39 2.40 17.05
C GLU A 134 -15.56 3.57 16.52
N SER A 135 -15.29 3.57 15.21
CA SER A 135 -14.44 4.59 14.59
C SER A 135 -14.97 6.00 14.86
N ARG A 136 -14.08 6.81 15.44
CA ARG A 136 -14.30 8.26 15.67
C ARG A 136 -15.42 8.57 16.68
N ASN A 137 -15.76 7.64 17.57
CA ASN A 137 -16.68 7.85 18.68
C ASN A 137 -15.92 7.99 20.02
N ALA A 138 -16.66 8.15 21.12
CA ALA A 138 -16.11 8.32 22.46
C ALA A 138 -15.33 7.11 22.95
N SER A 139 -15.73 5.87 22.58
CA SER A 139 -15.00 4.67 23.00
C SER A 139 -13.62 4.59 22.36
N MET A 140 -13.47 4.99 21.10
CA MET A 140 -12.14 5.10 20.48
C MET A 140 -11.28 6.19 21.14
N VAL A 141 -11.88 7.31 21.56
CA VAL A 141 -11.14 8.35 22.29
C VAL A 141 -10.64 7.79 23.63
N LEU A 142 -11.45 6.98 24.33
CA LEU A 142 -11.05 6.32 25.58
C LEU A 142 -9.91 5.32 25.35
N GLU A 143 -9.98 4.48 24.31
CA GLU A 143 -8.89 3.56 23.95
C GLU A 143 -7.58 4.30 23.65
N ILE A 144 -7.65 5.46 23.01
CA ILE A 144 -6.48 6.32 22.76
C ILE A 144 -5.92 6.84 24.09
N ALA A 145 -6.79 7.32 25.00
CA ALA A 145 -6.38 7.78 26.33
C ALA A 145 -5.68 6.68 27.13
N ASP A 146 -6.23 5.46 27.11
CA ASP A 146 -5.66 4.29 27.78
C ASP A 146 -4.28 3.93 27.21
N PHE A 147 -4.13 3.89 25.90
CA PHE A 147 -2.84 3.64 25.26
C PHE A 147 -1.80 4.70 25.61
N LEU A 148 -2.21 5.97 25.58
CA LEU A 148 -1.34 7.10 25.95
C LEU A 148 -1.08 7.18 27.47
N LYS A 149 -1.89 6.48 28.29
CA LYS A 149 -1.91 6.57 29.76
C LYS A 149 -2.22 7.99 30.24
N VAL A 150 -3.12 8.66 29.55
CA VAL A 150 -3.70 9.95 29.96
C VAL A 150 -4.99 9.69 30.72
N THR A 151 -5.16 10.36 31.86
CA THR A 151 -6.39 10.24 32.64
C THR A 151 -7.46 11.16 32.04
N ALA A 152 -8.45 10.58 31.40
CA ALA A 152 -9.59 11.30 30.85
C ALA A 152 -10.90 10.66 31.35
N SER A 153 -11.87 11.48 31.76
CA SER A 153 -13.20 11.00 32.12
C SER A 153 -14.02 10.69 30.86
N ASP A 154 -15.04 9.83 31.01
CA ASP A 154 -15.97 9.52 29.91
C ASP A 154 -16.58 10.80 29.32
N THR A 155 -16.97 11.78 30.17
CA THR A 155 -17.49 13.07 29.71
C THR A 155 -16.49 13.87 28.90
N GLN A 156 -15.19 13.81 29.23
CA GLN A 156 -14.14 14.45 28.43
C GLN A 156 -13.98 13.74 27.09
N CYS A 157 -13.99 12.41 27.06
CA CYS A 157 -13.91 11.61 25.84
C CYS A 157 -15.11 11.87 24.92
N GLU A 158 -16.34 11.92 25.48
CA GLU A 158 -17.55 12.28 24.75
C GLU A 158 -17.47 13.69 24.15
N LYS A 159 -17.00 14.67 24.93
CA LYS A 159 -16.81 16.05 24.48
C LYS A 159 -15.83 16.12 23.30
N ILE A 160 -14.66 15.50 23.43
CA ILE A 160 -13.65 15.46 22.36
C ILE A 160 -14.23 14.81 21.09
N ALA A 161 -14.88 13.64 21.23
CA ALA A 161 -15.51 12.98 20.08
C ALA A 161 -16.58 13.84 19.42
N GLN A 162 -17.40 14.58 20.21
CA GLN A 162 -18.43 15.46 19.70
C GLN A 162 -17.84 16.67 18.96
N GLU A 163 -16.80 17.30 19.52
CA GLU A 163 -16.14 18.45 18.91
C GLU A 163 -15.49 18.07 17.54
N LEU A 164 -15.00 16.85 17.42
CA LEU A 164 -14.33 16.34 16.22
C LEU A 164 -15.28 15.57 15.27
N LYS A 165 -16.60 15.63 15.46
CA LYS A 165 -17.58 15.13 14.49
C LYS A 165 -17.46 15.87 13.16
N SER A 166 -17.67 15.14 12.07
CA SER A 166 -17.53 15.66 10.70
C SER A 166 -18.29 16.95 10.47
N GLU A 167 -19.47 17.11 11.04
CA GLU A 167 -20.28 18.33 10.94
C GLU A 167 -19.59 19.52 11.61
N ASN A 168 -19.11 19.34 12.85
CA ASN A 168 -18.43 20.40 13.59
C ASN A 168 -17.10 20.79 12.92
N VAL A 169 -16.38 19.80 12.39
CA VAL A 169 -15.14 20.03 11.65
C VAL A 169 -15.42 20.78 10.34
N ARG A 170 -16.49 20.46 9.61
CA ARG A 170 -16.90 21.24 8.42
C ARG A 170 -17.21 22.68 8.80
N ASN A 171 -18.03 22.89 9.82
CA ASN A 171 -18.37 24.23 10.31
C ASN A 171 -17.13 25.02 10.76
N PHE A 172 -16.12 24.34 11.30
CA PHE A 172 -14.84 24.97 11.64
C PHE A 172 -14.05 25.34 10.37
N ILE A 173 -13.92 24.42 9.43
CA ILE A 173 -13.20 24.66 8.16
C ILE A 173 -13.86 25.78 7.36
N ASP A 174 -15.18 25.81 7.27
CA ASP A 174 -15.94 26.84 6.54
C ASP A 174 -15.72 28.25 7.10
N LYS A 175 -15.38 28.35 8.39
CA LYS A 175 -15.03 29.61 9.05
C LYS A 175 -13.57 30.02 8.82
N LEU A 176 -12.73 29.10 8.35
CA LEU A 176 -11.31 29.33 8.05
C LEU A 176 -11.06 29.89 6.65
N THR A 177 -12.08 30.42 5.97
CA THR A 177 -11.99 30.96 4.60
C THR A 177 -11.07 32.16 4.44
N ASP A 178 -10.55 32.73 5.53
CA ASP A 178 -9.53 33.78 5.49
C ASP A 178 -8.14 33.16 5.29
N GLU A 179 -7.43 33.56 4.26
CA GLU A 179 -6.07 33.14 3.87
C GLU A 179 -5.04 33.15 5.01
N LYS A 180 -5.32 33.86 6.10
CA LYS A 180 -4.45 33.95 7.30
C LYS A 180 -4.23 32.66 8.07
N TYR A 181 -5.07 31.66 7.86
CA TYR A 181 -5.05 30.41 8.65
C TYR A 181 -4.41 29.23 7.92
N PHE A 182 -4.16 29.35 6.62
CA PHE A 182 -3.53 28.29 5.84
C PHE A 182 -2.07 28.61 5.56
N SER A 183 -1.21 27.58 5.61
CA SER A 183 0.19 27.76 5.22
C SER A 183 0.31 28.22 3.76
N ASP A 184 1.37 28.93 3.41
CA ASP A 184 1.65 29.45 2.05
C ASP A 184 1.97 28.34 1.01
N SER A 185 1.66 27.07 1.32
CA SER A 185 1.81 25.94 0.40
C SER A 185 0.79 26.01 -0.74
N SER A 186 1.00 25.20 -1.76
CA SER A 186 0.09 25.15 -2.92
C SER A 186 -1.36 24.90 -2.46
N PRO A 187 -2.39 25.34 -3.22
CA PRO A 187 -3.80 25.14 -2.86
C PRO A 187 -4.18 23.68 -2.56
N ALA A 188 -3.40 22.72 -3.09
CA ALA A 188 -3.60 21.29 -2.83
C ALA A 188 -3.07 20.85 -1.45
N ASP A 189 -2.11 21.58 -0.88
CA ASP A 189 -1.42 21.24 0.36
C ASP A 189 -1.72 22.22 1.51
N GLN A 190 -2.64 23.17 1.33
CA GLN A 190 -3.04 24.14 2.36
C GLN A 190 -3.72 23.45 3.55
N TYR A 191 -3.27 23.75 4.76
CA TYR A 191 -3.87 23.23 6.00
C TYR A 191 -3.79 24.29 7.12
N HIS A 192 -4.69 24.18 8.09
CA HIS A 192 -4.64 24.99 9.30
C HIS A 192 -3.47 24.55 10.19
N ALA A 193 -2.57 25.48 10.51
CA ALA A 193 -1.30 25.17 11.17
C ALA A 193 -1.45 24.40 12.50
N GLU A 194 -2.47 24.72 13.30
CA GLU A 194 -2.64 24.10 14.62
C GLU A 194 -3.36 22.74 14.59
N THR A 195 -4.36 22.60 13.71
CA THR A 195 -5.22 21.41 13.67
C THR A 195 -4.93 20.49 12.52
N HIS A 196 -4.12 20.93 11.56
CA HIS A 196 -3.83 20.24 10.30
C HIS A 196 -5.09 19.89 9.48
N TRP A 197 -6.24 20.53 9.75
CA TRP A 197 -7.41 20.42 8.90
C TRP A 197 -7.15 21.10 7.56
N HIS A 198 -7.53 20.41 6.51
CA HIS A 198 -7.47 20.90 5.14
C HIS A 198 -8.91 21.18 4.66
N PRO A 199 -9.19 22.19 3.82
CA PRO A 199 -10.52 22.47 3.30
C PRO A 199 -11.25 21.26 2.68
N ARG A 200 -10.49 20.31 2.16
CA ARG A 200 -11.00 19.09 1.51
C ARG A 200 -10.90 17.83 2.38
N HIS A 201 -10.64 17.95 3.69
CA HIS A 201 -10.45 16.77 4.56
C HIS A 201 -11.73 16.01 4.84
N VAL A 202 -12.87 16.70 4.96
CA VAL A 202 -14.11 16.08 5.39
C VAL A 202 -14.94 15.68 4.18
N GLY A 203 -14.78 14.42 3.76
CA GLY A 203 -15.61 13.75 2.76
C GLY A 203 -16.88 13.12 3.37
N GLU A 204 -17.54 12.27 2.63
CA GLU A 204 -18.75 11.54 3.07
C GLU A 204 -18.46 10.51 4.15
N GLY A 205 -17.21 10.04 4.25
CA GLY A 205 -16.77 9.14 5.31
C GLY A 205 -17.21 7.69 5.16
N ALA A 206 -17.90 7.35 4.08
CA ALA A 206 -18.35 5.99 3.84
C ALA A 206 -17.21 5.10 3.33
N SER A 207 -17.32 3.80 3.64
CA SER A 207 -16.43 2.75 3.14
C SER A 207 -17.04 2.10 1.89
N GLY A 208 -16.19 1.57 0.99
CA GLY A 208 -16.63 0.91 -0.24
C GLY A 208 -16.94 1.86 -1.40
N LEU A 209 -16.74 3.18 -1.24
CA LEU A 209 -17.00 4.16 -2.30
C LEU A 209 -16.04 4.05 -3.49
N TYR A 210 -14.95 3.29 -3.35
CA TYR A 210 -14.03 3.05 -4.45
C TYR A 210 -14.71 2.46 -5.69
N CYS A 211 -15.78 1.65 -5.52
CA CYS A 211 -16.54 1.07 -6.61
C CYS A 211 -17.19 2.10 -7.55
N GLU A 212 -17.44 3.33 -7.05
CA GLU A 212 -18.03 4.42 -7.83
C GLU A 212 -16.96 5.28 -8.54
N VAL A 213 -15.70 5.18 -8.10
CA VAL A 213 -14.61 6.07 -8.55
C VAL A 213 -13.59 5.34 -9.39
N LEU A 214 -13.23 4.10 -9.00
CA LEU A 214 -12.20 3.31 -9.66
C LEU A 214 -12.84 2.38 -10.70
N SER A 215 -12.23 2.34 -11.91
CA SER A 215 -12.51 1.23 -12.82
C SER A 215 -12.05 -0.10 -12.21
N GLU A 216 -12.57 -1.23 -12.71
CA GLU A 216 -12.14 -2.55 -12.22
C GLU A 216 -10.63 -2.74 -12.40
N ARG A 217 -10.05 -2.29 -13.53
CA ARG A 217 -8.60 -2.33 -13.76
C ARG A 217 -7.82 -1.51 -12.73
N GLN A 218 -8.28 -0.31 -12.39
CA GLN A 218 -7.65 0.51 -11.34
C GLN A 218 -7.77 -0.15 -9.97
N ALA A 219 -8.92 -0.72 -9.64
CA ALA A 219 -9.10 -1.45 -8.37
C ALA A 219 -8.16 -2.66 -8.27
N GLN A 220 -7.99 -3.42 -9.35
CA GLN A 220 -7.01 -4.53 -9.41
C GLN A 220 -5.58 -4.04 -9.22
N LEU A 221 -5.20 -2.91 -9.82
CA LEU A 221 -3.88 -2.31 -9.63
C LEU A 221 -3.63 -1.91 -8.18
N VAL A 222 -4.62 -1.32 -7.50
CA VAL A 222 -4.52 -1.01 -6.06
C VAL A 222 -4.38 -2.29 -5.23
N ARG A 223 -5.21 -3.31 -5.51
CA ARG A 223 -5.14 -4.62 -4.81
C ARG A 223 -3.74 -5.24 -4.95
N TYR A 224 -3.18 -5.22 -6.14
CA TYR A 224 -1.85 -5.75 -6.41
C TYR A 224 -0.74 -4.93 -5.75
N THR A 225 -0.72 -3.63 -5.97
CA THR A 225 0.32 -2.72 -5.46
C THR A 225 0.36 -2.68 -3.93
N CYS A 226 -0.82 -2.59 -3.28
CA CYS A 226 -0.94 -2.54 -1.83
C CYS A 226 -1.12 -3.93 -1.18
N LYS A 227 -0.84 -5.01 -1.89
CA LYS A 227 -1.10 -6.40 -1.48
C LYS A 227 -0.51 -6.75 -0.11
N LYS A 228 0.74 -6.38 0.17
CA LYS A 228 1.40 -6.67 1.45
C LYS A 228 0.61 -6.05 2.62
N PHE A 229 0.20 -4.80 2.47
CA PHE A 229 -0.58 -4.07 3.47
C PHE A 229 -1.99 -4.68 3.62
N ARG A 230 -2.69 -4.90 2.51
CA ARG A 230 -4.05 -5.46 2.51
C ARG A 230 -4.10 -6.86 3.13
N ASN A 231 -3.14 -7.72 2.80
CA ASN A 231 -3.03 -9.05 3.39
C ASN A 231 -2.72 -8.98 4.90
N HIS A 232 -1.83 -8.07 5.30
CA HIS A 232 -1.44 -7.93 6.70
C HIS A 232 -2.60 -7.48 7.60
N PHE A 233 -3.46 -6.59 7.10
CA PHE A 233 -4.58 -6.01 7.86
C PHE A 233 -5.95 -6.63 7.51
N GLY A 234 -5.99 -7.68 6.70
CA GLY A 234 -7.22 -8.43 6.42
C GLY A 234 -8.15 -7.79 5.39
N TYR A 235 -7.71 -6.78 4.64
CA TYR A 235 -8.51 -6.14 3.60
C TYR A 235 -8.70 -6.99 2.33
N ASN A 236 -8.06 -8.14 2.22
CA ASN A 236 -8.16 -9.07 1.10
C ASN A 236 -9.26 -10.14 1.27
N ILE A 237 -9.92 -10.22 2.42
CA ILE A 237 -10.91 -11.29 2.74
C ILE A 237 -12.09 -11.30 1.75
N HIS A 238 -12.42 -10.15 1.20
CA HIS A 238 -13.54 -9.99 0.25
C HIS A 238 -13.12 -9.95 -1.22
N ASP A 239 -11.82 -10.07 -1.52
CA ASP A 239 -11.34 -10.10 -2.90
C ASP A 239 -11.77 -11.41 -3.56
N LYS A 240 -12.66 -11.31 -4.55
CA LYS A 240 -13.06 -12.48 -5.34
C LYS A 240 -11.98 -12.75 -6.37
N ILE A 241 -11.28 -13.86 -6.22
CA ILE A 241 -10.37 -14.37 -7.24
C ILE A 241 -11.18 -15.21 -8.21
N SER A 242 -11.13 -14.87 -9.50
CA SER A 242 -11.83 -15.63 -10.53
C SER A 242 -11.24 -17.02 -10.68
N LEU A 243 -12.07 -18.06 -10.73
CA LEU A 243 -11.59 -19.43 -10.95
C LEU A 243 -11.31 -19.65 -12.44
N VAL A 244 -10.14 -20.19 -12.73
CA VAL A 244 -9.75 -20.56 -14.10
C VAL A 244 -10.51 -21.82 -14.51
N ARG A 245 -11.20 -21.77 -15.65
CA ARG A 245 -11.94 -22.90 -16.22
C ARG A 245 -11.04 -23.71 -17.15
N SER A 246 -11.30 -25.01 -17.27
CA SER A 246 -10.67 -25.82 -18.30
C SER A 246 -10.99 -25.29 -19.70
N LYS A 247 -10.03 -25.35 -20.60
CA LYS A 247 -10.05 -24.81 -21.97
C LYS A 247 -10.19 -23.28 -22.01
N SER A 248 -9.79 -22.58 -20.94
CA SER A 248 -9.77 -21.13 -20.92
C SER A 248 -8.52 -20.56 -21.56
N THR A 249 -8.65 -19.31 -22.01
CA THR A 249 -7.54 -18.49 -22.47
C THR A 249 -7.42 -17.28 -21.57
N ILE A 250 -6.24 -17.05 -21.03
CA ILE A 250 -5.88 -15.86 -20.27
C ILE A 250 -5.05 -14.95 -21.19
N LEU A 251 -5.53 -13.74 -21.43
CA LEU A 251 -4.74 -12.67 -22.07
C LEU A 251 -4.07 -11.88 -20.96
N PHE A 252 -2.75 -11.74 -21.02
CA PHE A 252 -2.01 -11.06 -19.95
C PHE A 252 -2.14 -9.54 -19.99
N SER A 253 -2.64 -8.96 -21.08
CA SER A 253 -3.10 -7.56 -21.11
C SER A 253 -4.28 -7.29 -20.17
N ASP A 254 -5.13 -8.29 -19.94
CA ASP A 254 -6.36 -8.23 -19.13
C ASP A 254 -6.34 -9.20 -17.95
N ILE A 255 -5.15 -9.64 -17.53
CA ILE A 255 -5.02 -10.61 -16.44
C ILE A 255 -5.59 -10.06 -15.14
N ASP A 256 -6.31 -10.92 -14.42
CA ASP A 256 -6.63 -10.64 -13.02
C ASP A 256 -5.34 -10.63 -12.20
N LEU A 257 -4.92 -9.47 -11.73
CA LEU A 257 -3.68 -9.28 -10.99
C LEU A 257 -3.65 -10.04 -9.65
N ALA A 258 -4.79 -10.55 -9.17
CA ALA A 258 -4.83 -11.48 -8.05
C ALA A 258 -4.09 -12.78 -8.33
N TYR A 259 -3.92 -13.17 -9.60
CA TYR A 259 -3.08 -14.31 -9.99
C TYR A 259 -1.58 -14.05 -9.85
N CYS A 260 -1.15 -12.79 -9.95
CA CYS A 260 0.26 -12.39 -9.90
C CYS A 260 0.74 -12.26 -8.45
N CYS A 261 1.51 -13.25 -7.95
CA CYS A 261 1.98 -13.21 -6.57
C CYS A 261 3.18 -12.29 -6.39
N HIS A 262 4.22 -12.43 -7.23
CA HIS A 262 5.38 -11.54 -7.25
C HIS A 262 6.10 -11.63 -8.60
N GLY A 263 7.03 -10.73 -8.86
CA GLY A 263 7.90 -10.73 -10.03
C GLY A 263 7.22 -10.33 -11.32
N PHE A 264 6.10 -9.60 -11.28
CA PHE A 264 5.42 -9.07 -12.46
C PHE A 264 5.37 -7.54 -12.40
N PHE A 265 5.48 -6.92 -13.57
CA PHE A 265 5.21 -5.51 -13.77
C PHE A 265 3.70 -5.28 -13.98
N PHE A 266 3.30 -4.05 -14.28
CA PHE A 266 1.91 -3.77 -14.62
C PHE A 266 1.58 -4.27 -16.02
N PRO A 267 0.35 -4.77 -16.27
CA PRO A 267 -0.08 -5.15 -17.61
C PRO A 267 -0.04 -3.96 -18.59
N GLU A 268 0.52 -4.22 -19.75
CA GLU A 268 0.52 -3.35 -20.91
C GLU A 268 -0.53 -3.84 -21.93
N ASP A 269 -0.82 -3.09 -22.99
CA ASP A 269 -1.88 -3.43 -23.98
C ASP A 269 -1.63 -4.76 -24.71
N TRP A 270 -0.41 -5.27 -24.68
CA TRP A 270 0.00 -6.52 -25.32
C TRP A 270 0.22 -7.68 -24.35
N GLY A 271 0.44 -7.44 -23.04
CA GLY A 271 0.78 -8.45 -22.06
C GLY A 271 1.40 -7.91 -20.77
N ILE A 272 2.19 -8.73 -20.09
CA ILE A 272 2.84 -8.38 -18.81
C ILE A 272 4.30 -8.84 -18.80
N TRP A 273 5.22 -7.97 -18.36
CA TRP A 273 6.60 -8.34 -18.13
C TRP A 273 6.79 -9.04 -16.78
N THR A 274 7.61 -10.11 -16.78
CA THR A 274 8.24 -10.57 -15.55
C THR A 274 9.41 -9.66 -15.22
N VAL A 275 9.58 -9.37 -13.92
CA VAL A 275 10.66 -8.55 -13.39
C VAL A 275 11.36 -9.31 -12.27
N GLU A 276 12.62 -8.96 -11.98
CA GLU A 276 13.45 -9.66 -10.99
C GLU A 276 13.88 -11.07 -11.46
N ASP A 277 14.56 -11.79 -10.57
CA ASP A 277 15.15 -13.11 -10.89
C ASP A 277 14.12 -14.25 -10.80
N SER A 278 12.90 -13.96 -10.37
CA SER A 278 11.78 -14.93 -10.36
C SER A 278 10.41 -14.28 -10.40
N ALA A 279 9.44 -14.97 -10.99
CA ALA A 279 8.04 -14.60 -10.96
C ALA A 279 7.15 -15.79 -10.56
N LEU A 280 6.08 -15.53 -9.82
CA LEU A 280 5.13 -16.55 -9.38
C LEU A 280 3.70 -16.15 -9.73
N LEU A 281 3.03 -17.02 -10.48
CA LEU A 281 1.62 -16.94 -10.82
C LEU A 281 0.85 -18.05 -10.10
N ILE A 282 -0.28 -17.72 -9.49
CA ILE A 282 -1.19 -18.69 -8.88
C ILE A 282 -2.52 -18.64 -9.62
N LEU A 283 -2.89 -19.76 -10.22
CA LEU A 283 -4.12 -19.92 -10.98
C LEU A 283 -5.06 -20.91 -10.28
N PRO A 284 -6.07 -20.45 -9.54
CA PRO A 284 -7.03 -21.34 -8.90
C PRO A 284 -7.92 -21.97 -9.96
N LEU A 285 -8.07 -23.30 -9.90
CA LEU A 285 -8.85 -24.08 -10.84
C LEU A 285 -10.32 -24.17 -10.39
N GLN A 286 -11.25 -24.25 -11.34
CA GLN A 286 -12.67 -24.43 -11.04
C GLN A 286 -12.96 -25.81 -10.41
N LYS A 287 -12.14 -26.80 -10.70
CA LYS A 287 -12.20 -28.14 -10.09
C LYS A 287 -10.81 -28.72 -9.88
N ILE A 288 -10.70 -29.65 -8.96
CA ILE A 288 -9.45 -30.38 -8.72
C ILE A 288 -9.07 -31.16 -10.00
N SER A 289 -7.79 -31.07 -10.35
CA SER A 289 -7.22 -31.77 -11.50
C SER A 289 -5.81 -32.28 -11.20
N SER A 290 -5.47 -33.40 -11.84
CA SER A 290 -4.11 -33.94 -11.82
C SER A 290 -3.39 -33.86 -13.17
N THR A 291 -4.10 -33.54 -14.22
CA THR A 291 -3.57 -33.47 -15.59
C THR A 291 -3.78 -32.08 -16.17
N ILE A 292 -2.69 -31.43 -16.55
CA ILE A 292 -2.72 -30.05 -17.03
C ILE A 292 -1.94 -29.94 -18.35
N ARG A 293 -2.55 -29.30 -19.33
CA ARG A 293 -1.89 -28.88 -20.58
C ARG A 293 -1.85 -27.38 -20.65
N LEU A 294 -0.71 -26.84 -20.99
CA LEU A 294 -0.49 -25.43 -21.20
C LEU A 294 0.01 -25.15 -22.61
N LYS A 295 -0.44 -24.01 -23.17
CA LYS A 295 0.21 -23.35 -24.31
C LYS A 295 0.38 -21.90 -23.95
N MET A 296 1.60 -21.43 -23.98
CA MET A 296 1.96 -20.08 -23.60
C MET A 296 2.67 -19.38 -24.75
N GLN A 297 2.30 -18.14 -24.99
CA GLN A 297 2.97 -17.23 -25.93
C GLN A 297 3.71 -16.18 -25.11
N CYS A 298 5.00 -16.01 -25.39
CA CYS A 298 5.89 -15.12 -24.68
C CYS A 298 6.71 -14.29 -25.64
N VAL A 299 7.28 -13.18 -25.13
CA VAL A 299 8.27 -12.34 -25.77
C VAL A 299 9.51 -12.32 -24.90
N LEU A 300 10.69 -12.51 -25.49
CA LEU A 300 11.95 -12.41 -24.75
C LEU A 300 12.36 -10.95 -24.63
N SER A 301 12.81 -10.52 -23.44
CA SER A 301 13.38 -9.17 -23.27
C SER A 301 14.72 -9.02 -24.04
N PRO A 302 15.17 -7.80 -24.32
CA PRO A 302 16.52 -7.58 -24.85
C PRO A 302 17.61 -8.24 -24.00
N ALA A 303 17.45 -8.22 -22.67
CA ALA A 303 18.35 -8.86 -21.73
C ALA A 303 18.46 -10.37 -21.93
N MET A 304 17.32 -11.04 -22.15
CA MET A 304 17.29 -12.48 -22.42
C MET A 304 17.92 -12.87 -23.74
N ARG A 305 17.90 -11.96 -24.74
CA ARG A 305 18.45 -12.24 -26.09
C ARG A 305 19.95 -11.96 -26.22
N SER A 306 20.46 -10.97 -25.46
CA SER A 306 21.80 -10.43 -25.67
C SER A 306 22.84 -10.93 -24.66
N SER A 307 22.42 -11.58 -23.59
CA SER A 307 23.31 -11.98 -22.50
C SER A 307 23.68 -13.46 -22.61
N SER A 308 24.93 -13.76 -22.89
CA SER A 308 25.45 -15.13 -22.78
C SER A 308 25.35 -15.64 -21.33
N GLY A 309 24.89 -16.86 -21.16
CA GLY A 309 24.70 -17.49 -19.84
C GLY A 309 23.39 -17.15 -19.12
N THR A 310 22.48 -16.40 -19.77
CA THR A 310 21.13 -16.21 -19.22
C THR A 310 20.27 -17.44 -19.52
N SER A 311 19.61 -17.98 -18.50
CA SER A 311 18.67 -19.08 -18.67
C SER A 311 17.33 -18.80 -18.02
N LEU A 312 16.30 -19.46 -18.53
CA LEU A 312 14.91 -19.42 -18.06
C LEU A 312 14.43 -20.82 -17.75
N SER A 313 13.83 -21.02 -16.61
CA SER A 313 13.10 -22.25 -16.31
C SER A 313 11.67 -21.97 -15.85
N ILE A 314 10.73 -22.81 -16.26
CA ILE A 314 9.32 -22.73 -15.85
C ILE A 314 8.92 -24.03 -15.15
N MET A 315 8.33 -23.87 -13.97
CA MET A 315 7.84 -24.96 -13.14
C MET A 315 6.33 -24.83 -12.90
N LEU A 316 5.64 -25.95 -12.86
CA LEU A 316 4.25 -26.06 -12.41
C LEU A 316 4.20 -26.97 -11.19
N ASN A 317 3.78 -26.44 -10.03
CA ASN A 317 3.68 -27.22 -8.78
C ASN A 317 4.91 -28.12 -8.57
N GLU A 318 6.12 -27.59 -8.65
CA GLU A 318 7.41 -28.30 -8.51
C GLU A 318 7.82 -29.17 -9.72
N CYS A 319 6.93 -29.39 -10.70
CA CYS A 319 7.27 -30.10 -11.92
C CYS A 319 7.86 -29.13 -12.95
N ARG A 320 9.11 -29.34 -13.37
CA ARG A 320 9.76 -28.55 -14.42
C ARG A 320 9.14 -28.89 -15.77
N ILE A 321 8.65 -27.87 -16.48
CA ILE A 321 7.95 -28.02 -17.76
C ILE A 321 8.67 -27.41 -18.94
N PHE A 322 9.61 -26.49 -18.69
CA PHE A 322 10.34 -25.81 -19.75
C PHE A 322 11.68 -25.27 -19.23
N ASP A 323 12.72 -25.40 -20.04
CA ASP A 323 14.03 -24.76 -19.88
C ASP A 323 14.43 -24.10 -21.21
N LEU A 324 15.00 -22.91 -21.14
CA LEU A 324 15.62 -22.23 -22.26
C LEU A 324 17.05 -21.88 -21.87
N ASP A 325 18.01 -22.44 -22.64
CA ASP A 325 19.43 -22.11 -22.56
C ASP A 325 19.82 -21.19 -23.73
N ASP A 326 20.98 -20.58 -23.64
CA ASP A 326 21.52 -19.57 -24.61
C ASP A 326 21.42 -19.95 -26.09
N SER A 327 21.33 -21.23 -26.42
CA SER A 327 21.40 -21.70 -27.82
C SER A 327 20.08 -21.57 -28.60
N GLU A 328 18.95 -21.37 -27.92
CA GLU A 328 17.61 -21.40 -28.53
C GLU A 328 16.89 -20.03 -28.52
N SER A 329 17.56 -18.93 -28.13
CA SER A 329 16.94 -17.65 -27.76
C SER A 329 16.47 -16.78 -28.97
N ASN A 330 16.44 -17.29 -30.20
CA ASN A 330 16.15 -16.47 -31.39
C ASN A 330 14.69 -16.53 -31.89
N ALA A 331 13.82 -17.30 -31.27
CA ALA A 331 12.44 -17.38 -31.73
C ALA A 331 11.57 -16.25 -31.12
N GLU A 332 10.99 -15.43 -31.98
CA GLU A 332 10.03 -14.39 -31.58
C GLU A 332 8.75 -14.49 -32.41
N PRO A 333 7.61 -14.65 -31.79
CA PRO A 333 7.36 -14.91 -30.34
C PRO A 333 7.74 -16.35 -29.93
N LEU A 334 8.12 -16.52 -28.67
CA LEU A 334 8.38 -17.83 -28.07
C LEU A 334 7.06 -18.55 -27.75
N TYR A 335 6.90 -19.76 -28.28
CA TYR A 335 5.73 -20.59 -27.98
C TYR A 335 6.16 -21.80 -27.14
N ILE A 336 5.56 -21.90 -25.95
CA ILE A 336 5.80 -23.00 -25.03
C ILE A 336 4.56 -23.89 -24.98
N SER A 337 4.72 -25.19 -25.24
CA SER A 337 3.65 -26.17 -25.07
C SER A 337 4.10 -27.24 -24.09
N ALA A 338 3.39 -27.37 -23.00
CA ALA A 338 3.75 -28.29 -21.92
C ALA A 338 2.56 -29.15 -21.48
N PHE A 339 2.89 -30.34 -20.99
CA PHE A 339 1.96 -31.26 -20.36
C PHE A 339 2.56 -31.69 -19.02
N ALA A 340 1.77 -31.62 -17.95
CA ALA A 340 2.21 -32.04 -16.62
C ALA A 340 1.16 -32.97 -15.98
N ASN A 341 1.66 -34.05 -15.38
CA ASN A 341 0.90 -34.84 -14.40
C ASN A 341 1.33 -34.38 -13.01
N LEU A 342 0.40 -33.88 -12.24
CA LEU A 342 0.62 -33.33 -10.90
C LEU A 342 -0.12 -34.16 -9.87
N GLU A 343 0.20 -34.01 -8.61
CA GLU A 343 -0.71 -34.42 -7.54
C GLU A 343 -2.05 -33.69 -7.69
N PRO A 344 -3.20 -34.33 -7.38
CA PRO A 344 -4.50 -33.69 -7.51
C PRO A 344 -4.54 -32.33 -6.80
N THR A 345 -4.85 -31.28 -7.54
CA THR A 345 -4.75 -29.89 -7.05
C THR A 345 -5.91 -29.04 -7.51
N ASP A 346 -6.29 -28.07 -6.68
CA ASP A 346 -7.28 -27.03 -6.97
C ASP A 346 -6.62 -25.74 -7.51
N ARG A 347 -5.30 -25.73 -7.69
CA ARG A 347 -4.55 -24.58 -8.17
C ARG A 347 -3.28 -24.96 -8.90
N ILE A 348 -2.83 -24.09 -9.79
CA ILE A 348 -1.54 -24.15 -10.46
C ILE A 348 -0.64 -23.09 -9.85
N LEU A 349 0.54 -23.49 -9.40
CA LEU A 349 1.65 -22.61 -9.05
C LEU A 349 2.62 -22.60 -10.22
N MET A 350 2.60 -21.55 -11.04
CA MET A 350 3.55 -21.38 -12.13
C MET A 350 4.69 -20.49 -11.64
N LYS A 351 5.85 -21.06 -11.46
CA LYS A 351 7.08 -20.37 -11.11
C LYS A 351 7.95 -20.21 -12.34
N ILE A 352 8.44 -19.01 -12.57
CA ILE A 352 9.33 -18.65 -13.66
C ILE A 352 10.62 -18.14 -13.01
N ASP A 353 11.73 -18.85 -13.20
CA ASP A 353 13.03 -18.52 -12.62
C ASP A 353 14.02 -18.14 -13.73
N PHE A 354 14.81 -17.12 -13.47
CA PHE A 354 15.87 -16.63 -14.35
C PHE A 354 17.22 -16.77 -13.66
N ARG A 355 18.27 -17.06 -14.47
CA ARG A 355 19.66 -16.98 -14.01
C ARG A 355 20.39 -15.92 -14.84
N ASN A 356 21.26 -15.14 -14.18
CA ASN A 356 22.08 -14.11 -14.78
C ASN A 356 21.28 -13.02 -15.53
N LEU A 357 20.04 -12.75 -15.13
CA LEU A 357 19.23 -11.69 -15.73
C LEU A 357 19.86 -10.32 -15.43
N ARG A 358 20.13 -9.55 -16.46
CA ARG A 358 20.68 -8.19 -16.37
C ARG A 358 19.60 -7.13 -16.51
N ALA A 359 19.86 -5.92 -16.03
CA ALA A 359 18.99 -4.79 -16.29
C ALA A 359 19.15 -4.30 -17.74
N ASN A 360 18.11 -3.73 -18.34
CA ASN A 360 18.16 -3.26 -19.74
C ASN A 360 19.24 -2.19 -19.95
N ASN A 361 19.43 -1.28 -19.00
CA ASN A 361 20.46 -0.24 -19.09
C ASN A 361 21.91 -0.78 -19.08
N GLU A 362 22.11 -2.01 -18.61
CA GLU A 362 23.43 -2.67 -18.65
C GLU A 362 23.76 -3.26 -20.04
N ILE A 363 22.79 -3.30 -20.96
CA ILE A 363 22.91 -3.97 -22.25
C ILE A 363 22.93 -2.99 -23.41
N ASP A 364 22.00 -2.03 -23.45
CA ASP A 364 21.78 -1.17 -24.62
C ASP A 364 21.75 0.34 -24.30
N ASN A 365 22.26 0.77 -23.15
CA ASN A 365 22.18 2.16 -22.65
C ASN A 365 20.75 2.72 -22.57
N SER A 366 19.75 1.85 -22.48
CA SER A 366 18.37 2.24 -22.22
C SER A 366 18.25 2.99 -20.88
N PRO A 367 17.38 3.99 -20.75
CA PRO A 367 17.06 4.57 -19.46
C PRO A 367 16.31 3.60 -18.52
N ASP A 368 15.88 2.46 -19.04
CA ASP A 368 15.15 1.44 -18.26
C ASP A 368 16.11 0.61 -17.41
N THR A 369 16.03 0.81 -16.11
CA THR A 369 16.86 0.10 -15.10
C THR A 369 16.25 -1.23 -14.63
N ARG A 370 15.08 -1.62 -15.16
CA ARG A 370 14.40 -2.85 -14.76
C ARG A 370 15.12 -4.08 -15.31
N LYS A 371 15.17 -5.13 -14.50
CA LYS A 371 15.53 -6.47 -14.95
C LYS A 371 14.28 -7.12 -15.54
N LEU A 372 14.14 -7.10 -16.85
CA LEU A 372 13.02 -7.71 -17.55
C LEU A 372 13.39 -9.11 -18.03
N GLY A 373 12.60 -10.11 -17.67
CA GLY A 373 12.75 -11.49 -18.12
C GLY A 373 11.98 -11.77 -19.40
N ILE A 374 10.83 -12.43 -19.28
CA ILE A 374 9.92 -12.67 -20.41
C ILE A 374 8.65 -11.83 -20.28
N GLY A 375 8.13 -11.40 -21.42
CA GLY A 375 6.80 -10.83 -21.51
C GLY A 375 5.78 -11.93 -21.80
N LEU A 376 4.80 -12.11 -20.92
CA LEU A 376 3.70 -13.05 -21.09
C LEU A 376 2.60 -12.37 -21.90
N VAL A 377 2.20 -12.97 -23.01
CA VAL A 377 1.16 -12.45 -23.92
C VAL A 377 -0.15 -13.20 -23.66
N LYS A 378 -0.08 -14.54 -23.75
CA LYS A 378 -1.25 -15.40 -23.72
C LYS A 378 -0.95 -16.73 -23.07
N LEU A 379 -1.88 -17.25 -22.28
CA LEU A 379 -1.84 -18.59 -21.70
C LEU A 379 -3.16 -19.32 -21.97
N GLN A 380 -3.07 -20.46 -22.59
CA GLN A 380 -4.17 -21.42 -22.74
C GLN A 380 -3.99 -22.57 -21.76
N ILE A 381 -5.04 -22.90 -21.02
CA ILE A 381 -5.03 -23.93 -20.01
C ILE A 381 -6.14 -24.94 -20.33
N GLU A 382 -5.77 -26.21 -20.35
CA GLU A 382 -6.70 -27.33 -20.41
C GLU A 382 -6.38 -28.31 -19.27
N TYR A 383 -7.41 -28.69 -18.52
CA TYR A 383 -7.29 -29.68 -17.44
C TYR A 383 -8.57 -30.55 -17.36
N GLN A 384 -8.44 -31.75 -16.78
CA GLN A 384 -9.50 -32.73 -16.65
C GLN A 384 -9.89 -32.97 -15.20
#